data_ab405e51d8e5a543c140c00893b38a4b
#
_entry.id   ab405e51d8e5a543c140c00893b38a4b
#
_cell.length_a   1.000
_cell.length_b   1.000
_cell.length_c   1.000
_cell.angle_alpha   90.00
_cell.angle_beta   90.00
_cell.angle_gamma   90.00
#
_symmetry.space_group_name_H-M   'P 1'
#
loop_
_entity.id
_entity.type
_entity.pdbx_description
1 polymer ?
#
loop_
_entity_poly.entity_id
_entity_poly.type
_entity_poly.pdbx_seq_one_letter_code
_entity_poly.pdbx_strand_id
1 'polypeptide(L)'
;MPSAILVLNAGSSSLKFSLFAEDGATEPVLRGIVEGIGTAPRFVAKDRAGATVGEKAWDGAKALDHDGAIDHLMAFLAERVPYG
;
A
#
# COMPACT_ATOMS: atom_id res chain seq x y z
N MET A 1 -15.93 17.28 -0.09
CA MET A 1 -14.53 16.85 -0.14
C MET A 1 -14.45 15.41 -0.59
N PRO A 2 -13.60 15.11 -1.55
CA PRO A 2 -13.43 13.73 -1.93
C PRO A 2 -12.83 12.96 -0.73
N SER A 3 -13.34 11.78 -0.52
CA SER A 3 -12.85 10.91 0.53
C SER A 3 -12.59 9.53 -0.04
N ALA A 4 -11.87 8.73 0.70
CA ALA A 4 -11.48 7.40 0.24
C ALA A 4 -11.53 6.43 1.41
N ILE A 5 -11.74 5.17 1.09
CA ILE A 5 -11.76 4.10 2.07
C ILE A 5 -10.50 3.25 1.84
N LEU A 6 -9.70 3.14 2.88
CA LEU A 6 -8.51 2.31 2.86
C LEU A 6 -8.78 1.01 3.61
N VAL A 7 -8.60 -0.10 2.92
CA VAL A 7 -8.75 -1.42 3.51
C VAL A 7 -7.37 -2.04 3.67
N LEU A 8 -7.05 -2.47 4.88
CA LEU A 8 -5.77 -3.09 5.19
C LEU A 8 -5.99 -4.52 5.67
N ASN A 9 -5.17 -5.44 5.17
CA ASN A 9 -5.15 -6.84 5.60
C ASN A 9 -3.72 -7.20 5.96
N ALA A 10 -3.48 -7.40 7.24
CA ALA A 10 -2.15 -7.77 7.73
C ALA A 10 -2.06 -9.28 7.90
N GLY A 11 -1.04 -9.88 7.27
CA GLY A 11 -0.67 -11.27 7.49
C GLY A 11 0.54 -11.35 8.40
N SER A 12 1.07 -12.55 8.62
CA SER A 12 2.22 -12.75 9.49
C SER A 12 3.48 -12.05 8.96
N SER A 13 3.65 -11.99 7.65
CA SER A 13 4.81 -11.37 7.03
C SER A 13 4.43 -10.49 5.84
N SER A 14 3.18 -10.03 5.78
CA SER A 14 2.70 -9.22 4.67
C SER A 14 1.67 -8.21 5.13
N LEU A 15 1.48 -7.18 4.30
CA LEU A 15 0.44 -6.17 4.50
C LEU A 15 -0.13 -5.85 3.13
N LYS A 16 -1.39 -6.16 2.92
CA LYS A 16 -2.08 -5.82 1.67
C LYS A 16 -2.95 -4.61 1.88
N PHE A 17 -3.11 -3.82 0.85
CA PHE A 17 -4.00 -2.67 0.93
C PHE A 17 -4.81 -2.50 -0.34
N SER A 18 -5.99 -1.90 -0.19
CA SER A 18 -6.83 -1.46 -1.29
C SER A 18 -7.42 -0.11 -0.92
N LEU A 19 -7.33 0.84 -1.83
CA LEU A 19 -7.87 2.17 -1.64
C LEU A 19 -9.03 2.37 -2.60
N PHE A 20 -10.21 2.65 -2.07
CA PHE A 20 -11.42 2.86 -2.84
C PHE A 20 -11.82 4.32 -2.78
N ALA A 21 -12.15 4.90 -3.93
CA ALA A 21 -12.74 6.22 -3.95
C ALA A 21 -14.20 6.14 -3.51
N GLU A 22 -14.63 7.12 -2.75
CA GLU A 22 -15.99 7.14 -2.21
C GLU A 22 -16.95 7.78 -3.19
N ASP A 23 -16.92 7.32 -4.44
CA ASP A 23 -17.73 7.82 -5.52
C ASP A 23 -18.67 6.74 -6.09
N GLY A 24 -18.82 5.64 -5.35
CA GLY A 24 -19.62 4.51 -5.79
C GLY A 24 -18.85 3.47 -6.57
N ALA A 25 -17.55 3.66 -6.73
CA ALA A 25 -16.71 2.69 -7.44
C ALA A 25 -16.64 1.38 -6.66
N THR A 26 -16.74 0.27 -7.38
CA THR A 26 -16.65 -1.07 -6.80
C THR A 26 -15.25 -1.65 -6.90
N GLU A 27 -14.36 -0.97 -7.63
CA GLU A 27 -12.98 -1.41 -7.78
C GLU A 27 -12.04 -0.44 -7.10
N PRO A 28 -10.93 -0.92 -6.52
CA PRO A 28 -9.98 -0.01 -5.89
C PRO A 28 -9.27 0.85 -6.93
N VAL A 29 -9.02 2.11 -6.57
CA VAL A 29 -8.24 3.01 -7.42
C VAL A 29 -6.74 2.73 -7.28
N LEU A 30 -6.33 2.18 -6.14
CA LEU A 30 -4.97 1.71 -5.88
C LEU A 30 -5.04 0.44 -5.06
N ARG A 31 -4.11 -0.45 -5.30
CA ARG A 31 -3.96 -1.66 -4.50
C ARG A 31 -2.50 -2.05 -4.46
N GLY A 32 -2.12 -2.77 -3.44
CA GLY A 32 -0.74 -3.21 -3.35
C GLY A 32 -0.49 -4.12 -2.19
N ILE A 33 0.78 -4.44 -2.03
CA ILE A 33 1.22 -5.34 -0.99
C ILE A 33 2.64 -4.98 -0.56
N VAL A 34 2.90 -5.10 0.74
CA VAL A 34 4.26 -5.20 1.28
C VAL A 34 4.40 -6.64 1.73
N GLU A 35 5.33 -7.37 1.15
CA GLU A 35 5.57 -8.77 1.51
C GLU A 35 7.01 -8.96 1.97
N GLY A 36 7.29 -10.10 2.59
CA GLY A 36 8.62 -10.37 3.11
C GLY A 36 8.97 -9.54 4.33
N ILE A 37 7.97 -9.08 5.08
CA ILE A 37 8.20 -8.29 6.30
C ILE A 37 8.96 -9.15 7.30
N GLY A 38 10.07 -8.62 7.80
CA GLY A 38 10.94 -9.34 8.72
C GLY A 38 12.07 -10.11 8.04
N THR A 39 12.04 -10.23 6.72
CA THR A 39 13.11 -10.88 5.96
C THR A 39 13.63 -9.96 4.87
N ALA A 40 13.02 -9.98 3.69
CA ALA A 40 13.40 -9.11 2.59
C ALA A 40 12.16 -8.35 2.11
N PRO A 41 11.79 -7.25 2.78
CA PRO A 41 10.55 -6.56 2.48
C PRO A 41 10.53 -5.98 1.06
N ARG A 42 9.39 -6.08 0.43
CA ARG A 42 9.18 -5.55 -0.90
C ARG A 42 7.77 -4.96 -1.01
N PHE A 43 7.70 -3.74 -1.52
CA PHE A 43 6.45 -3.02 -1.72
C PHE A 43 6.16 -2.90 -3.21
N VAL A 44 4.93 -3.20 -3.59
CA VAL A 44 4.45 -2.99 -4.96
C VAL A 44 3.04 -2.42 -4.88
N ALA A 45 2.78 -1.37 -5.64
CA ALA A 45 1.44 -0.79 -5.74
C ALA A 45 1.04 -0.65 -7.19
N LYS A 46 -0.23 -0.90 -7.47
CA LYS A 46 -0.78 -0.84 -8.82
C LYS A 46 -2.02 0.02 -8.85
N ASP A 47 -2.25 0.67 -9.99
CA ASP A 47 -3.45 1.44 -10.20
C ASP A 47 -4.60 0.56 -10.70
N ARG A 48 -5.74 1.19 -11.01
CA ARG A 48 -6.93 0.49 -11.47
C ARG A 48 -6.67 -0.29 -12.77
N ALA A 49 -5.80 0.21 -13.62
CA ALA A 49 -5.48 -0.44 -14.89
C ALA A 49 -4.49 -1.59 -14.73
N GLY A 50 -3.94 -1.78 -13.53
CA GLY A 50 -2.95 -2.81 -13.28
C GLY A 50 -1.52 -2.37 -13.53
N ALA A 51 -1.30 -1.09 -13.81
CA ALA A 51 0.03 -0.56 -14.02
C ALA A 51 0.72 -0.32 -12.67
N THR A 52 1.99 -0.67 -12.57
CA THR A 52 2.76 -0.45 -11.35
C THR A 52 3.03 1.04 -11.17
N VAL A 53 2.53 1.61 -10.08
CA VAL A 53 2.69 3.03 -9.77
C VAL A 53 3.64 3.28 -8.60
N GLY A 54 4.05 2.22 -7.91
CA GLY A 54 5.02 2.33 -6.83
C GLY A 54 5.68 0.99 -6.58
N GLU A 55 6.98 1.04 -6.26
CA GLU A 55 7.75 -0.17 -6.02
C GLU A 55 8.97 0.19 -5.19
N LYS A 56 9.26 -0.65 -4.18
CA LYS A 56 10.44 -0.46 -3.37
C LYS A 56 10.83 -1.80 -2.74
N ALA A 57 12.14 -2.01 -2.63
CA ALA A 57 12.67 -3.17 -1.91
C ALA A 57 13.61 -2.67 -0.82
N TRP A 58 13.63 -3.36 0.31
CA TRP A 58 14.53 -3.05 1.42
C TRP A 58 15.53 -4.19 1.57
N ASP A 59 16.74 -3.85 1.96
CA ASP A 59 17.74 -4.87 2.27
C ASP A 59 17.33 -5.61 3.53
N GLY A 60 17.46 -6.92 3.52
CA GLY A 60 17.00 -7.76 4.62
C GLY A 60 17.62 -7.43 5.97
N ALA A 61 18.79 -6.80 5.98
CA ALA A 61 19.44 -6.41 7.23
C ALA A 61 18.69 -5.33 7.98
N LYS A 62 17.81 -4.61 7.31
CA LYS A 62 16.99 -3.56 7.94
C LYS A 62 15.57 -4.06 7.99
N ALA A 63 15.28 -4.85 8.98
CA ALA A 63 13.96 -5.43 9.13
C ALA A 63 12.89 -4.36 9.18
N LEU A 64 12.01 -4.36 8.18
CA LEU A 64 10.83 -3.54 8.18
C LEU A 64 9.76 -4.33 8.91
N ASP A 65 9.21 -3.77 9.96
CA ASP A 65 8.09 -4.40 10.65
C ASP A 65 6.76 -3.91 10.08
N HIS A 66 5.66 -4.40 10.62
CA HIS A 66 4.34 -3.99 10.13
C HIS A 66 4.09 -2.50 10.33
N ASP A 67 4.57 -1.93 11.43
CA ASP A 67 4.42 -0.49 11.67
C ASP A 67 5.17 0.32 10.63
N GLY A 68 6.39 -0.08 10.31
CA GLY A 68 7.17 0.57 9.27
C GLY A 68 6.54 0.43 7.89
N ALA A 69 5.93 -0.74 7.62
CA ALA A 69 5.22 -0.95 6.36
C ALA A 69 4.01 -0.02 6.24
N ILE A 70 3.27 0.14 7.33
CA ILE A 70 2.12 1.04 7.35
C ILE A 70 2.57 2.48 7.15
N ASP A 71 3.64 2.90 7.82
CA ASP A 71 4.18 4.24 7.66
C ASP A 71 4.58 4.53 6.22
N HIS A 72 5.26 3.58 5.59
CA HIS A 72 5.65 3.72 4.18
C HIS A 72 4.41 3.83 3.29
N LEU A 73 3.42 2.98 3.53
CA LEU A 73 2.19 2.97 2.76
C LEU A 73 1.45 4.29 2.89
N MET A 74 1.33 4.82 4.11
CA MET A 74 0.63 6.08 4.33
C MET A 74 1.34 7.25 3.65
N ALA A 75 2.68 7.26 3.69
CA ALA A 75 3.46 8.29 3.00
C ALA A 75 3.27 8.20 1.49
N PHE A 76 3.27 6.98 0.95
CA PHE A 76 3.04 6.75 -0.47
C PHE A 76 1.66 7.25 -0.89
N LEU A 77 0.63 6.92 -0.12
CA LEU A 77 -0.73 7.33 -0.43
C LEU A 77 -0.91 8.85 -0.34
N ALA A 78 -0.24 9.48 0.63
CA ALA A 78 -0.31 10.93 0.78
C ALA A 78 0.25 11.68 -0.43
N GLU A 79 1.24 11.09 -1.10
CA GLU A 79 1.81 11.67 -2.31
C GLU A 79 0.99 11.41 -3.56
N ARG A 80 0.31 10.27 -3.60
CA ARG A 80 -0.37 9.81 -4.81
C ARG A 80 -1.83 10.19 -4.87
N VAL A 81 -2.46 10.33 -3.72
CA VAL A 81 -3.90 10.51 -3.65
C VAL A 81 -4.19 11.88 -3.07
N PRO A 82 -4.77 12.79 -3.85
CA PRO A 82 -5.07 14.12 -3.34
C PRO A 82 -6.36 14.16 -2.50
N TYR A 83 -6.57 13.12 -1.72
CA TYR A 83 -7.69 13.03 -0.79
C TYR A 83 -7.18 13.43 0.58
N GLY A 84 -7.08 14.63 0.79
CA GLY A 84 -6.48 14.98 2.02
C GLY A 84 -7.30 15.64 3.01
#